data_64c43f6eb07a0c8d3f2027a43b941407
#
_entry.id   64c43f6eb07a0c8d3f2027a43b941407
#
_cell.length_a   1.000
_cell.length_b   1.000
_cell.length_c   1.000
_cell.angle_alpha   90.00
_cell.angle_beta   90.00
_cell.angle_gamma   90.00
#
_symmetry.space_group_name_H-M   'P 1'
#
loop_
_entity.id
_entity.type
_entity.pdbx_description
1 polymer ?
#
loop_
_entity_poly.entity_id
_entity_poly.type
_entity_poly.pdbx_seq_one_letter_code
_entity_poly.pdbx_strand_id
1 'polypeptide(L)'
;MRWHELADQALRGQEISREDALAVLAVPEEELLDLVSACYRVRRHFHGKRVKLNMLINAKSGLCPEDCGYCSQSIVADSGVDRYALQSKETLLAGARQALAVNAHTYCIVISGRRPTARELDHVVESVREIKEQYPLRICCCLGLLSDAEAQRLKEAGVERINHNLNSSEDYYKDICSTHTYQDRVETVEAVKRAGVSSCSGGILGMGESNAQIVDLAFSLRAMDVDSIPLNFLIPIAGTPLGGVEYLTPQKCLAILCLFRLVNPSKEIRIAGGREYHLRSFQPLGLYVADSIFIGDYLTTRGELPERDMQMLEDAGFEAALPPGVKEAPDYAPGISAGRPETSEQRELTAGGG
;
A
#
# COMPACT_ATOMS: atom_id res chain seq x y z
N MET A 1 -26.48 -16.90 3.50
CA MET A 1 -26.19 -17.54 4.81
C MET A 1 -24.70 -17.84 4.95
N ARG A 2 -24.06 -18.55 4.05
CA ARG A 2 -22.64 -18.98 4.11
C ARG A 2 -21.65 -17.85 4.42
N TRP A 3 -21.73 -16.70 3.74
CA TRP A 3 -20.79 -15.61 3.93
C TRP A 3 -20.83 -15.00 5.33
N HIS A 4 -22.02 -14.88 5.91
CA HIS A 4 -22.21 -14.40 7.29
C HIS A 4 -21.68 -15.40 8.32
N GLU A 5 -21.73 -16.71 8.05
CA GLU A 5 -21.13 -17.74 8.91
C GLU A 5 -19.60 -17.63 8.92
N LEU A 6 -18.96 -17.37 7.75
CA LEU A 6 -17.52 -17.09 7.68
C LEU A 6 -17.15 -15.81 8.43
N ALA A 7 -17.97 -14.76 8.33
CA ALA A 7 -17.77 -13.54 9.12
C ALA A 7 -17.89 -13.80 10.63
N ASP A 8 -18.82 -14.65 11.06
CA ASP A 8 -18.96 -15.05 12.46
C ASP A 8 -17.77 -15.88 12.97
N GLN A 9 -17.19 -16.74 12.13
CA GLN A 9 -15.93 -17.45 12.44
C GLN A 9 -14.79 -16.45 12.63
N ALA A 10 -14.59 -15.52 11.67
CA ALA A 10 -13.57 -14.49 11.73
C ALA A 10 -13.72 -13.60 12.98
N LEU A 11 -14.94 -13.22 13.35
CA LEU A 11 -15.23 -12.43 14.57
C LEU A 11 -14.91 -13.18 15.86
N ARG A 12 -15.00 -14.51 15.87
CA ARG A 12 -14.58 -15.35 16.99
C ARG A 12 -13.09 -15.67 17.00
N GLY A 13 -12.31 -15.11 16.07
CA GLY A 13 -10.88 -15.39 15.91
C GLY A 13 -10.58 -16.78 15.32
N GLN A 14 -11.58 -17.47 14.80
CA GLN A 14 -11.43 -18.76 14.14
C GLN A 14 -10.93 -18.54 12.71
N GLU A 15 -9.97 -19.35 12.28
CA GLU A 15 -9.47 -19.32 10.92
C GLU A 15 -10.49 -19.97 9.96
N ILE A 16 -10.76 -19.31 8.84
CA ILE A 16 -11.57 -19.93 7.77
C ILE A 16 -10.74 -20.99 7.04
N SER A 17 -11.42 -22.00 6.49
CA SER A 17 -10.74 -23.05 5.73
C SER A 17 -10.19 -22.53 4.39
N ARG A 18 -9.19 -23.24 3.84
CA ARG A 18 -8.69 -22.94 2.48
C ARG A 18 -9.78 -23.14 1.41
N GLU A 19 -10.68 -24.11 1.61
CA GLU A 19 -11.82 -24.34 0.72
C GLU A 19 -12.78 -23.16 0.74
N ASP A 20 -13.10 -22.62 1.92
CA ASP A 20 -13.92 -21.42 2.05
C ASP A 20 -13.24 -20.19 1.46
N ALA A 21 -11.93 -20.04 1.64
CA ALA A 21 -11.13 -18.97 1.05
C ALA A 21 -11.17 -19.01 -0.49
N LEU A 22 -11.06 -20.20 -1.09
CA LEU A 22 -11.23 -20.38 -2.53
C LEU A 22 -12.66 -20.05 -3.00
N ALA A 23 -13.66 -20.43 -2.22
CA ALA A 23 -15.05 -20.10 -2.52
C ALA A 23 -15.32 -18.59 -2.47
N VAL A 24 -14.69 -17.85 -1.56
CA VAL A 24 -14.75 -16.38 -1.53
C VAL A 24 -14.23 -15.78 -2.86
N LEU A 25 -13.14 -16.31 -3.41
CA LEU A 25 -12.60 -15.83 -4.70
C LEU A 25 -13.43 -16.27 -5.91
N ALA A 26 -14.28 -17.26 -5.74
CA ALA A 26 -15.19 -17.79 -6.75
C ALA A 26 -16.66 -17.38 -6.49
N VAL A 27 -16.89 -16.34 -5.69
CA VAL A 27 -18.23 -15.85 -5.35
C VAL A 27 -19.04 -15.57 -6.62
N PRO A 28 -20.29 -16.07 -6.75
CA PRO A 28 -21.18 -15.68 -7.83
C PRO A 28 -21.47 -14.19 -7.81
N GLU A 29 -21.68 -13.58 -9.00
CA GLU A 29 -21.92 -12.14 -9.11
C GLU A 29 -23.12 -11.67 -8.29
N GLU A 30 -24.19 -12.46 -8.25
CA GLU A 30 -25.41 -12.21 -7.49
C GLU A 30 -25.20 -12.25 -5.97
N GLU A 31 -24.16 -12.93 -5.48
CA GLU A 31 -23.85 -13.05 -4.05
C GLU A 31 -22.76 -12.07 -3.60
N LEU A 32 -22.15 -11.31 -4.51
CA LEU A 32 -21.01 -10.44 -4.19
C LEU A 32 -21.35 -9.41 -3.12
N LEU A 33 -22.52 -8.79 -3.17
CA LEU A 33 -22.93 -7.79 -2.18
C LEU A 33 -23.22 -8.43 -0.81
N ASP A 34 -23.70 -9.66 -0.76
CA ASP A 34 -23.87 -10.42 0.49
C ASP A 34 -22.50 -10.71 1.12
N LEU A 35 -21.51 -11.06 0.31
CA LEU A 35 -20.13 -11.25 0.76
C LEU A 35 -19.54 -9.94 1.31
N VAL A 36 -19.69 -8.82 0.59
CA VAL A 36 -19.24 -7.49 1.05
C VAL A 36 -19.93 -7.11 2.36
N SER A 37 -21.24 -7.34 2.48
CA SER A 37 -22.00 -7.09 3.71
C SER A 37 -21.49 -7.93 4.89
N ALA A 38 -21.16 -9.20 4.67
CA ALA A 38 -20.57 -10.06 5.69
C ALA A 38 -19.19 -9.54 6.13
N CYS A 39 -18.32 -9.16 5.18
CA CYS A 39 -17.01 -8.59 5.45
C CYS A 39 -17.10 -7.25 6.18
N TYR A 40 -18.12 -6.43 5.88
CA TYR A 40 -18.35 -5.16 6.59
C TYR A 40 -18.59 -5.35 8.08
N ARG A 41 -19.29 -6.42 8.50
CA ARG A 41 -19.46 -6.76 9.92
C ARG A 41 -18.12 -6.95 10.61
N VAL A 42 -17.19 -7.66 9.96
CA VAL A 42 -15.82 -7.89 10.47
C VAL A 42 -15.05 -6.58 10.52
N ARG A 43 -15.00 -5.85 9.41
CA ARG A 43 -14.33 -4.55 9.31
C ARG A 43 -14.84 -3.56 10.35
N ARG A 44 -16.17 -3.47 10.50
CA ARG A 44 -16.80 -2.56 11.47
C ARG A 44 -16.46 -2.92 12.92
N HIS A 45 -16.38 -4.21 13.23
CA HIS A 45 -16.02 -4.68 14.57
C HIS A 45 -14.61 -4.24 14.98
N PHE A 46 -13.62 -4.42 14.09
CA PHE A 46 -12.21 -4.14 14.43
C PHE A 46 -11.78 -2.70 14.16
N HIS A 47 -12.38 -2.02 13.18
CA HIS A 47 -11.91 -0.73 12.68
C HIS A 47 -12.96 0.40 12.72
N GLY A 48 -14.20 0.08 13.11
CA GLY A 48 -15.29 1.07 13.21
C GLY A 48 -15.62 1.72 11.86
N LYS A 49 -15.78 3.04 11.83
CA LYS A 49 -16.03 3.83 10.61
C LYS A 49 -14.79 4.56 10.07
N ARG A 50 -13.66 4.47 10.75
CA ARG A 50 -12.46 5.22 10.37
C ARG A 50 -11.71 4.56 9.24
N VAL A 51 -11.20 5.38 8.32
CA VAL A 51 -10.34 4.99 7.20
C VAL A 51 -9.01 5.72 7.35
N LYS A 52 -7.91 4.97 7.38
CA LYS A 52 -6.55 5.55 7.44
C LYS A 52 -6.14 6.00 6.04
N LEU A 53 -5.80 7.26 5.93
CA LEU A 53 -5.27 7.85 4.72
C LEU A 53 -3.75 7.77 4.73
N ASN A 54 -3.16 7.30 3.66
CA ASN A 54 -1.71 7.20 3.54
C ASN A 54 -1.26 7.97 2.31
N MET A 55 -0.22 8.76 2.45
CA MET A 55 0.41 9.45 1.34
C MET A 55 1.85 8.95 1.20
N LEU A 56 2.34 8.85 -0.01
CA LEU A 56 3.72 8.41 -0.25
C LEU A 56 4.50 9.44 -1.06
N ILE A 57 5.82 9.38 -0.92
CA ILE A 57 6.77 10.03 -1.83
C ILE A 57 7.65 8.96 -2.49
N ASN A 58 7.78 9.00 -3.81
CA ASN A 58 8.81 8.27 -4.53
C ASN A 58 10.14 9.03 -4.37
N ALA A 59 10.83 8.80 -3.26
CA ALA A 59 12.01 9.58 -2.89
C ALA A 59 13.25 9.29 -3.77
N LYS A 60 13.30 8.13 -4.43
CA LYS A 60 14.29 7.76 -5.44
C LYS A 60 13.60 6.94 -6.51
N SER A 61 13.75 7.30 -7.78
CA SER A 61 13.02 6.69 -8.88
C SER A 61 13.94 6.09 -9.94
N GLY A 62 13.49 4.97 -10.52
CA GLY A 62 14.27 4.22 -11.50
C GLY A 62 15.56 3.67 -10.87
N LEU A 63 16.57 3.38 -11.68
CA LEU A 63 17.91 2.93 -11.23
C LEU A 63 17.87 1.67 -10.33
N CYS A 64 16.77 0.90 -10.36
CA CYS A 64 16.65 -0.34 -9.60
C CYS A 64 17.34 -1.48 -10.36
N PRO A 65 18.30 -2.21 -9.75
CA PRO A 65 18.99 -3.32 -10.39
C PRO A 65 18.18 -4.61 -10.45
N GLU A 66 16.99 -4.61 -9.85
CA GLU A 66 16.10 -5.79 -9.78
C GLU A 66 15.28 -5.97 -11.06
N ASP A 67 14.92 -7.21 -11.40
CA ASP A 67 14.22 -7.61 -12.62
C ASP A 67 12.71 -7.85 -12.43
N CYS A 68 12.12 -7.34 -11.37
CA CYS A 68 10.69 -7.54 -11.08
C CYS A 68 9.81 -7.19 -12.28
N GLY A 69 9.13 -8.19 -12.85
CA GLY A 69 8.37 -8.07 -14.11
C GLY A 69 7.17 -7.12 -14.08
N TYR A 70 6.66 -6.81 -12.91
CA TYR A 70 5.55 -5.87 -12.69
C TYR A 70 6.00 -4.41 -12.52
N CYS A 71 7.30 -4.18 -12.31
CA CYS A 71 7.78 -2.88 -11.81
C CYS A 71 8.31 -2.00 -12.94
N SER A 72 7.70 -0.84 -13.13
CA SER A 72 8.15 0.17 -14.09
C SER A 72 9.54 0.75 -13.81
N GLN A 73 10.06 0.58 -12.59
CA GLN A 73 11.38 1.05 -12.16
C GLN A 73 12.46 -0.04 -12.25
N SER A 74 12.12 -1.26 -12.70
CA SER A 74 13.06 -2.38 -12.79
C SER A 74 14.06 -2.22 -13.94
N ILE A 75 15.19 -2.95 -13.86
CA ILE A 75 16.22 -2.88 -14.89
C ILE A 75 15.73 -3.42 -16.25
N VAL A 76 14.72 -4.30 -16.24
CA VAL A 76 14.14 -4.90 -17.45
C VAL A 76 12.99 -4.08 -18.04
N ALA A 77 12.60 -2.96 -17.39
CA ALA A 77 11.52 -2.11 -17.86
C ALA A 77 12.04 -0.99 -18.79
N ASP A 78 11.35 -0.82 -19.93
CA ASP A 78 11.48 0.34 -20.83
C ASP A 78 10.19 1.18 -20.77
N SER A 79 9.89 1.67 -19.58
CA SER A 79 8.59 2.30 -19.24
C SER A 79 8.59 3.81 -19.34
N GLY A 80 9.74 4.43 -19.65
CA GLY A 80 9.86 5.90 -19.69
C GLY A 80 9.69 6.59 -18.33
N VAL A 81 9.78 5.84 -17.21
CA VAL A 81 9.67 6.42 -15.86
C VAL A 81 10.83 7.37 -15.57
N ASP A 82 10.54 8.49 -14.92
CA ASP A 82 11.56 9.43 -14.49
C ASP A 82 12.61 8.77 -13.60
N ARG A 83 13.89 9.04 -13.87
CA ARG A 83 15.04 8.49 -13.13
C ARG A 83 15.74 9.59 -12.36
N TYR A 84 15.75 9.50 -11.06
CA TYR A 84 16.45 10.43 -10.17
C TYR A 84 17.02 9.74 -8.94
N ALA A 85 18.10 10.30 -8.43
CA ALA A 85 18.72 9.88 -7.18
C ALA A 85 17.82 10.22 -5.99
N LEU A 86 18.21 9.79 -4.77
CA LEU A 86 17.50 10.12 -3.55
C LEU A 86 17.35 11.65 -3.43
N GLN A 87 16.09 12.08 -3.27
CA GLN A 87 15.68 13.47 -3.14
C GLN A 87 16.29 14.11 -1.89
N SER A 88 16.38 15.44 -1.89
CA SER A 88 16.92 16.19 -0.77
C SER A 88 16.03 16.06 0.48
N LYS A 89 16.62 16.33 1.64
CA LYS A 89 15.88 16.35 2.90
C LYS A 89 14.74 17.38 2.88
N GLU A 90 14.96 18.54 2.30
CA GLU A 90 13.96 19.60 2.13
C GLU A 90 12.75 19.09 1.32
N THR A 91 12.97 18.28 0.29
CA THR A 91 11.91 17.65 -0.49
C THR A 91 11.12 16.65 0.34
N LEU A 92 11.80 15.82 1.15
CA LEU A 92 11.13 14.88 2.06
C LEU A 92 10.29 15.59 3.12
N LEU A 93 10.80 16.70 3.69
CA LEU A 93 10.06 17.54 4.64
C LEU A 93 8.85 18.23 3.97
N ALA A 94 9.01 18.72 2.76
CA ALA A 94 7.91 19.31 2.00
C ALA A 94 6.78 18.28 1.74
N GLY A 95 7.13 17.04 1.39
CA GLY A 95 6.18 15.93 1.27
C GLY A 95 5.46 15.61 2.59
N ALA A 96 6.17 15.63 3.72
CA ALA A 96 5.55 15.44 5.03
C ALA A 96 4.55 16.55 5.37
N ARG A 97 4.88 17.80 5.06
CA ARG A 97 3.96 18.94 5.23
C ARG A 97 2.71 18.79 4.36
N GLN A 98 2.87 18.35 3.11
CA GLN A 98 1.73 18.06 2.22
C GLN A 98 0.86 16.92 2.77
N ALA A 99 1.48 15.84 3.25
CA ALA A 99 0.75 14.73 3.87
C ALA A 99 -0.10 15.20 5.06
N LEU A 100 0.44 16.08 5.91
CA LEU A 100 -0.33 16.65 7.01
C LEU A 100 -1.49 17.53 6.51
N ALA A 101 -1.27 18.35 5.48
CA ALA A 101 -2.27 19.25 4.91
C ALA A 101 -3.48 18.51 4.31
N VAL A 102 -3.31 17.25 3.85
CA VAL A 102 -4.39 16.40 3.34
C VAL A 102 -4.90 15.39 4.39
N ASN A 103 -4.60 15.61 5.66
CA ASN A 103 -4.99 14.73 6.77
C ASN A 103 -4.51 13.28 6.63
N ALA A 104 -3.37 13.05 5.97
CA ALA A 104 -2.79 11.72 5.89
C ALA A 104 -2.40 11.23 7.29
N HIS A 105 -2.87 10.03 7.66
CA HIS A 105 -2.50 9.35 8.90
C HIS A 105 -1.03 8.89 8.87
N THR A 106 -0.53 8.52 7.69
CA THR A 106 0.82 7.98 7.50
C THR A 106 1.48 8.62 6.27
N TYR A 107 2.72 9.04 6.42
CA TYR A 107 3.59 9.46 5.33
C TYR A 107 4.61 8.36 5.04
N CYS A 108 4.65 7.88 3.78
CA CYS A 108 5.48 6.77 3.34
C CYS A 108 6.65 7.28 2.49
N ILE A 109 7.89 7.04 2.91
CA ILE A 109 9.11 7.34 2.16
C ILE A 109 9.53 6.07 1.42
N VAL A 110 9.52 6.12 0.09
CA VAL A 110 9.82 4.95 -0.77
C VAL A 110 11.03 5.25 -1.64
N ILE A 111 11.97 4.30 -1.70
CA ILE A 111 13.11 4.36 -2.63
C ILE A 111 13.10 3.14 -3.56
N SER A 112 13.48 3.34 -4.82
CA SER A 112 13.78 2.26 -5.74
C SER A 112 15.15 1.66 -5.44
N GLY A 113 15.26 0.34 -5.45
CA GLY A 113 16.52 -0.37 -5.24
C GLY A 113 16.34 -1.69 -4.51
N ARG A 114 17.36 -2.56 -4.58
CA ARG A 114 17.37 -3.83 -3.85
C ARG A 114 17.43 -3.62 -2.34
N ARG A 115 18.31 -2.69 -1.91
CA ARG A 115 18.46 -2.23 -0.52
C ARG A 115 19.04 -0.81 -0.49
N PRO A 116 18.91 -0.08 0.61
CA PRO A 116 19.54 1.23 0.73
C PRO A 116 21.06 1.08 0.81
N THR A 117 21.80 2.01 0.23
CA THR A 117 23.21 2.21 0.57
C THR A 117 23.32 2.83 1.97
N ALA A 118 24.50 2.74 2.59
CA ALA A 118 24.72 3.36 3.91
C ALA A 118 24.38 4.86 3.91
N ARG A 119 24.75 5.58 2.83
CA ARG A 119 24.47 7.01 2.68
C ARG A 119 22.97 7.30 2.52
N GLU A 120 22.25 6.47 1.77
CA GLU A 120 20.81 6.62 1.62
C GLU A 120 20.08 6.35 2.93
N LEU A 121 20.51 5.32 3.67
CA LEU A 121 19.95 5.04 4.98
C LEU A 121 20.21 6.17 5.97
N ASP A 122 21.45 6.71 6.02
CA ASP A 122 21.80 7.86 6.86
C ASP A 122 20.91 9.06 6.54
N HIS A 123 20.75 9.38 5.25
CA HIS A 123 19.93 10.49 4.78
C HIS A 123 18.44 10.32 5.16
N VAL A 124 17.88 9.12 4.99
CA VAL A 124 16.49 8.83 5.39
C VAL A 124 16.34 8.95 6.91
N VAL A 125 17.27 8.38 7.70
CA VAL A 125 17.27 8.45 9.17
C VAL A 125 17.27 9.90 9.65
N GLU A 126 18.14 10.75 9.11
CA GLU A 126 18.20 12.18 9.45
C GLU A 126 16.91 12.91 9.07
N SER A 127 16.38 12.65 7.87
CA SER A 127 15.13 13.25 7.41
C SER A 127 13.95 12.84 8.29
N VAL A 128 13.86 11.56 8.66
CA VAL A 128 12.78 11.06 9.54
C VAL A 128 12.84 11.73 10.91
N ARG A 129 14.02 11.87 11.53
CA ARG A 129 14.17 12.56 12.82
C ARG A 129 13.63 13.98 12.75
N GLU A 130 14.01 14.73 11.72
CA GLU A 130 13.56 16.10 11.53
C GLU A 130 12.04 16.19 11.25
N ILE A 131 11.48 15.26 10.44
CA ILE A 131 10.03 15.17 10.21
C ILE A 131 9.29 14.92 11.53
N LYS A 132 9.78 14.01 12.37
CA LYS A 132 9.16 13.67 13.67
C LYS A 132 9.21 14.81 14.68
N GLU A 133 10.22 15.69 14.61
CA GLU A 133 10.29 16.90 15.43
C GLU A 133 9.27 17.96 15.02
N GLN A 134 8.95 18.03 13.70
CA GLN A 134 8.11 19.09 13.15
C GLN A 134 6.64 18.69 12.96
N TYR A 135 6.35 17.41 12.69
CA TYR A 135 5.02 16.96 12.25
C TYR A 135 4.53 15.74 13.03
N PRO A 136 3.25 15.73 13.48
CA PRO A 136 2.63 14.60 14.18
C PRO A 136 2.19 13.50 13.21
N LEU A 137 3.06 13.08 12.28
CA LEU A 137 2.79 12.05 11.29
C LEU A 137 3.35 10.70 11.72
N ARG A 138 2.64 9.63 11.41
CA ARG A 138 3.22 8.30 11.40
C ARG A 138 4.12 8.16 10.17
N ILE A 139 5.36 7.70 10.37
CA ILE A 139 6.30 7.51 9.27
C ILE A 139 6.38 6.03 8.91
N CYS A 140 6.21 5.76 7.62
CA CYS A 140 6.44 4.46 7.01
C CYS A 140 7.64 4.56 6.04
N CYS A 141 8.52 3.55 6.05
CA CYS A 141 9.61 3.45 5.08
C CYS A 141 9.48 2.18 4.23
N CYS A 142 9.81 2.30 2.93
CA CYS A 142 9.92 1.17 2.00
C CYS A 142 11.26 1.30 1.26
N LEU A 143 12.30 0.65 1.77
CA LEU A 143 13.68 0.86 1.34
C LEU A 143 14.32 -0.40 0.72
N GLY A 144 13.51 -1.37 0.28
CA GLY A 144 14.00 -2.67 -0.21
C GLY A 144 14.31 -3.64 0.93
N LEU A 145 15.29 -4.52 0.73
CA LEU A 145 15.73 -5.52 1.71
C LEU A 145 16.44 -4.83 2.88
N LEU A 146 16.14 -5.25 4.10
CA LEU A 146 16.73 -4.70 5.33
C LEU A 146 17.28 -5.81 6.22
N SER A 147 18.42 -5.54 6.84
CA SER A 147 18.95 -6.31 7.96
C SER A 147 18.34 -5.87 9.28
N ASP A 148 18.52 -6.68 10.35
CA ASP A 148 18.10 -6.34 11.71
C ASP A 148 18.67 -4.98 12.17
N ALA A 149 19.96 -4.73 11.89
CA ALA A 149 20.63 -3.49 12.26
C ALA A 149 20.03 -2.26 11.54
N GLU A 150 19.69 -2.39 10.25
CA GLU A 150 19.07 -1.32 9.48
C GLU A 150 17.62 -1.05 9.95
N ALA A 151 16.85 -2.11 10.24
CA ALA A 151 15.51 -1.98 10.81
C ALA A 151 15.54 -1.32 12.20
N GLN A 152 16.50 -1.68 13.05
CA GLN A 152 16.70 -1.08 14.36
C GLN A 152 17.05 0.41 14.26
N ARG A 153 17.93 0.80 13.32
CA ARG A 153 18.29 2.21 13.07
C ARG A 153 17.09 3.05 12.63
N LEU A 154 16.24 2.49 11.78
CA LEU A 154 15.01 3.16 11.35
C LEU A 154 14.05 3.36 12.53
N LYS A 155 13.89 2.35 13.40
CA LYS A 155 13.11 2.47 14.63
C LYS A 155 13.62 3.60 15.53
N GLU A 156 14.92 3.66 15.75
CA GLU A 156 15.57 4.68 16.60
C GLU A 156 15.45 6.09 16.02
N ALA A 157 15.24 6.20 14.70
CA ALA A 157 14.94 7.46 14.04
C ALA A 157 13.47 7.91 14.21
N GLY A 158 12.59 7.03 14.68
CA GLY A 158 11.16 7.31 14.84
C GLY A 158 10.28 6.73 13.73
N VAL A 159 10.79 5.81 12.91
CA VAL A 159 9.98 5.07 11.95
C VAL A 159 9.07 4.11 12.72
N GLU A 160 7.75 4.26 12.58
CA GLU A 160 6.76 3.42 13.25
C GLU A 160 6.31 2.24 12.40
N ARG A 161 6.54 2.26 11.09
CA ARG A 161 6.16 1.20 10.17
C ARG A 161 7.20 1.01 9.07
N ILE A 162 7.46 -0.23 8.70
CA ILE A 162 8.29 -0.56 7.54
C ILE A 162 7.46 -1.42 6.58
N ASN A 163 7.39 -1.00 5.32
CA ASN A 163 6.76 -1.75 4.26
C ASN A 163 7.77 -2.60 3.51
N HIS A 164 7.48 -3.90 3.42
CA HIS A 164 8.15 -4.82 2.51
C HIS A 164 7.18 -5.93 2.10
N ASN A 165 6.61 -5.79 0.90
CA ASN A 165 5.58 -6.71 0.43
C ASN A 165 6.15 -8.08 0.07
N LEU A 166 5.42 -9.16 0.35
CA LEU A 166 5.70 -10.49 -0.24
C LEU A 166 5.44 -10.48 -1.75
N ASN A 167 4.55 -9.63 -2.22
CA ASN A 167 4.06 -9.42 -3.57
C ASN A 167 3.18 -10.55 -4.11
N SER A 168 3.58 -11.82 -3.95
CA SER A 168 2.80 -12.99 -4.39
C SER A 168 3.02 -14.17 -3.46
N SER A 169 2.47 -15.34 -3.79
CA SER A 169 2.79 -16.61 -3.11
C SER A 169 4.22 -17.04 -3.41
N GLU A 170 4.79 -17.87 -2.54
CA GLU A 170 6.15 -18.42 -2.71
C GLU A 170 6.30 -19.17 -4.04
N ASP A 171 5.30 -20.00 -4.39
CA ASP A 171 5.31 -20.80 -5.62
C ASP A 171 5.33 -19.94 -6.89
N TYR A 172 4.55 -18.85 -6.92
CA TYR A 172 4.48 -17.96 -8.09
C TYR A 172 5.61 -16.92 -8.13
N TYR A 173 6.32 -16.70 -7.02
CA TYR A 173 7.31 -15.63 -6.91
C TYR A 173 8.44 -15.72 -7.94
N LYS A 174 8.91 -16.91 -8.23
CA LYS A 174 9.98 -17.21 -9.22
C LYS A 174 9.63 -16.78 -10.65
N ASP A 175 8.33 -16.70 -10.97
CA ASP A 175 7.84 -16.32 -12.29
C ASP A 175 7.82 -14.80 -12.50
N ILE A 176 7.94 -14.04 -11.41
CA ILE A 176 7.86 -12.56 -11.44
C ILE A 176 9.16 -11.84 -11.10
N CYS A 177 10.13 -12.54 -10.49
CA CYS A 177 11.44 -11.97 -10.13
C CYS A 177 12.48 -13.06 -9.98
N SER A 178 13.69 -12.84 -10.51
CA SER A 178 14.81 -13.77 -10.41
C SER A 178 16.00 -13.22 -9.63
N THR A 179 16.10 -11.91 -9.46
CA THR A 179 17.25 -11.25 -8.82
C THR A 179 17.24 -11.32 -7.30
N HIS A 180 16.11 -11.61 -6.69
CA HIS A 180 15.95 -11.93 -5.27
C HIS A 180 14.79 -12.91 -5.06
N THR A 181 14.82 -13.63 -3.95
CA THR A 181 13.90 -14.73 -3.67
C THR A 181 12.72 -14.28 -2.82
N TYR A 182 11.66 -15.11 -2.75
CA TYR A 182 10.58 -14.95 -1.77
C TYR A 182 11.11 -14.96 -0.32
N GLN A 183 12.10 -15.84 -0.05
CA GLN A 183 12.72 -15.96 1.27
C GLN A 183 13.45 -14.66 1.70
N ASP A 184 14.14 -13.97 0.78
CA ASP A 184 14.76 -12.66 1.07
C ASP A 184 13.71 -11.64 1.57
N ARG A 185 12.48 -11.71 1.04
CA ARG A 185 11.38 -10.85 1.48
C ARG A 185 10.86 -11.24 2.86
N VAL A 186 10.67 -12.54 3.09
CA VAL A 186 10.27 -13.06 4.41
C VAL A 186 11.27 -12.62 5.47
N GLU A 187 12.59 -12.80 5.21
CA GLU A 187 13.65 -12.40 6.14
C GLU A 187 13.62 -10.90 6.48
N THR A 188 13.34 -10.07 5.48
CA THR A 188 13.18 -8.62 5.72
C THR A 188 11.98 -8.32 6.63
N VAL A 189 10.82 -8.93 6.40
CA VAL A 189 9.63 -8.74 7.25
C VAL A 189 9.91 -9.23 8.68
N GLU A 190 10.59 -10.37 8.81
CA GLU A 190 10.99 -10.90 10.13
C GLU A 190 12.01 -9.99 10.84
N ALA A 191 12.97 -9.40 10.12
CA ALA A 191 13.91 -8.42 10.69
C ALA A 191 13.16 -7.18 11.21
N VAL A 192 12.16 -6.68 10.48
CA VAL A 192 11.29 -5.58 10.91
C VAL A 192 10.56 -5.93 12.21
N LYS A 193 10.00 -7.15 12.30
CA LYS A 193 9.30 -7.63 13.51
C LYS A 193 10.26 -7.78 14.69
N ARG A 194 11.46 -8.36 14.49
CA ARG A 194 12.48 -8.47 15.55
C ARG A 194 12.91 -7.10 16.07
N ALA A 195 13.00 -6.11 15.22
CA ALA A 195 13.24 -4.73 15.64
C ALA A 195 12.06 -4.14 16.43
N GLY A 196 10.88 -4.77 16.46
CA GLY A 196 9.66 -4.27 17.10
C GLY A 196 9.09 -3.04 16.39
N VAL A 197 9.23 -2.97 15.08
CA VAL A 197 8.57 -1.99 14.19
C VAL A 197 7.33 -2.62 13.61
N SER A 198 6.25 -1.84 13.42
CA SER A 198 5.03 -2.35 12.79
C SER A 198 5.33 -2.83 11.35
N SER A 199 4.99 -4.09 11.08
CA SER A 199 5.21 -4.72 9.78
C SER A 199 4.07 -4.41 8.83
N CYS A 200 4.43 -3.93 7.62
CA CYS A 200 3.50 -3.72 6.53
C CYS A 200 3.95 -4.61 5.36
N SER A 201 3.16 -5.64 5.05
CA SER A 201 3.46 -6.56 3.98
C SER A 201 2.19 -7.02 3.30
N GLY A 202 2.16 -7.01 1.99
CA GLY A 202 1.00 -7.35 1.19
C GLY A 202 1.40 -7.90 -0.17
N GLY A 203 0.55 -7.68 -1.18
CA GLY A 203 0.71 -8.25 -2.49
C GLY A 203 0.40 -7.31 -3.64
N ILE A 204 0.71 -7.83 -4.82
CA ILE A 204 0.28 -7.29 -6.11
C ILE A 204 -0.54 -8.40 -6.77
N LEU A 205 -1.81 -8.09 -7.06
CA LEU A 205 -2.76 -9.06 -7.60
C LEU A 205 -3.04 -8.74 -9.07
N GLY A 206 -3.29 -9.76 -9.87
CA GLY A 206 -3.56 -9.64 -11.29
C GLY A 206 -2.32 -9.79 -12.17
N MET A 207 -1.27 -10.42 -11.68
CA MET A 207 -0.06 -10.71 -12.44
C MET A 207 -0.16 -12.02 -13.26
N GLY A 208 -1.23 -12.82 -13.07
CA GLY A 208 -1.44 -14.13 -13.70
C GLY A 208 -1.48 -15.28 -12.70
N GLU A 209 -1.37 -14.99 -11.42
CA GLU A 209 -1.47 -15.97 -10.33
C GLU A 209 -2.87 -16.61 -10.27
N SER A 210 -2.94 -17.86 -9.87
CA SER A 210 -4.19 -18.61 -9.65
C SER A 210 -4.89 -18.20 -8.36
N ASN A 211 -6.17 -18.52 -8.22
CA ASN A 211 -6.90 -18.33 -6.96
C ASN A 211 -6.23 -19.05 -5.78
N ALA A 212 -5.63 -20.22 -5.99
CA ALA A 212 -4.92 -20.95 -4.95
C ALA A 212 -3.70 -20.15 -4.46
N GLN A 213 -2.95 -19.55 -5.36
CA GLN A 213 -1.79 -18.71 -5.03
C GLN A 213 -2.18 -17.41 -4.33
N ILE A 214 -3.33 -16.80 -4.67
CA ILE A 214 -3.89 -15.64 -3.92
C ILE A 214 -4.24 -16.06 -2.48
N VAL A 215 -4.86 -17.23 -2.32
CA VAL A 215 -5.17 -17.80 -0.99
C VAL A 215 -3.89 -18.07 -0.21
N ASP A 216 -2.86 -18.65 -0.85
CA ASP A 216 -1.55 -18.90 -0.21
C ASP A 216 -0.91 -17.61 0.30
N LEU A 217 -0.94 -16.54 -0.48
CA LEU A 217 -0.45 -15.23 -0.04
C LEU A 217 -1.22 -14.72 1.19
N ALA A 218 -2.55 -14.83 1.19
CA ALA A 218 -3.37 -14.35 2.31
C ALA A 218 -3.04 -15.10 3.63
N PHE A 219 -2.87 -16.42 3.55
CA PHE A 219 -2.51 -17.25 4.71
C PHE A 219 -1.05 -17.06 5.13
N SER A 220 -0.12 -16.85 4.20
CA SER A 220 1.29 -16.54 4.52
C SER A 220 1.39 -15.25 5.33
N LEU A 221 0.67 -14.19 4.93
CA LEU A 221 0.63 -12.92 5.67
C LEU A 221 -0.01 -13.07 7.05
N ARG A 222 -1.03 -13.94 7.17
CA ARG A 222 -1.62 -14.30 8.47
C ARG A 222 -0.62 -15.02 9.36
N ALA A 223 0.07 -16.03 8.83
CA ALA A 223 1.07 -16.80 9.56
C ALA A 223 2.24 -15.93 10.05
N MET A 224 2.64 -14.96 9.25
CA MET A 224 3.65 -13.97 9.62
C MET A 224 3.13 -12.91 10.59
N ASP A 225 1.82 -12.89 10.89
CA ASP A 225 1.16 -11.94 11.80
C ASP A 225 1.53 -10.49 11.50
N VAL A 226 1.46 -10.08 10.22
CA VAL A 226 1.75 -8.71 9.80
C VAL A 226 0.66 -7.74 10.27
N ASP A 227 1.00 -6.47 10.51
CA ASP A 227 0.04 -5.49 11.07
C ASP A 227 -0.80 -4.81 10.00
N SER A 228 -0.27 -4.65 8.80
CA SER A 228 -0.92 -3.96 7.68
C SER A 228 -0.67 -4.70 6.37
N ILE A 229 -1.72 -4.87 5.59
CA ILE A 229 -1.72 -5.63 4.34
C ILE A 229 -2.16 -4.71 3.20
N PRO A 230 -1.22 -4.05 2.49
CA PRO A 230 -1.51 -3.32 1.28
C PRO A 230 -1.76 -4.29 0.12
N LEU A 231 -2.90 -4.13 -0.53
CA LEU A 231 -3.29 -4.88 -1.72
C LEU A 231 -3.23 -3.93 -2.92
N ASN A 232 -2.25 -4.18 -3.78
CA ASN A 232 -2.11 -3.49 -5.05
C ASN A 232 -2.77 -4.33 -6.14
N PHE A 233 -3.51 -3.69 -7.01
CA PHE A 233 -4.03 -4.29 -8.22
C PHE A 233 -3.13 -3.85 -9.38
N LEU A 234 -2.53 -4.80 -10.10
CA LEU A 234 -1.53 -4.50 -11.12
C LEU A 234 -2.08 -3.57 -12.19
N ILE A 235 -1.48 -2.38 -12.33
CA ILE A 235 -1.69 -1.54 -13.50
C ILE A 235 -0.69 -2.01 -14.56
N PRO A 236 -1.16 -2.51 -15.72
CA PRO A 236 -0.26 -2.92 -16.79
C PRO A 236 0.42 -1.68 -17.40
N ILE A 237 1.72 -1.53 -17.19
CA ILE A 237 2.49 -0.40 -17.69
C ILE A 237 3.26 -0.84 -18.93
N ALA A 238 3.04 -0.17 -20.06
CA ALA A 238 3.77 -0.44 -21.29
C ALA A 238 5.28 -0.38 -21.06
N GLY A 239 6.02 -1.30 -21.68
CA GLY A 239 7.46 -1.44 -21.51
C GLY A 239 7.89 -2.26 -20.27
N THR A 240 6.94 -2.80 -19.49
CA THR A 240 7.24 -3.82 -18.48
C THR A 240 6.89 -5.22 -19.02
N PRO A 241 7.51 -6.29 -18.50
CA PRO A 241 7.16 -7.67 -18.90
C PRO A 241 5.67 -8.00 -18.73
N LEU A 242 4.99 -7.42 -17.73
CA LEU A 242 3.56 -7.60 -17.49
C LEU A 242 2.69 -6.45 -18.05
N GLY A 243 3.21 -5.64 -18.97
CA GLY A 243 2.52 -4.48 -19.54
C GLY A 243 1.32 -4.77 -20.44
N GLY A 244 1.04 -6.04 -20.77
CA GLY A 244 -0.07 -6.45 -21.61
C GLY A 244 -1.11 -7.34 -20.93
N VAL A 245 -1.06 -7.50 -19.60
CA VAL A 245 -1.96 -8.42 -18.87
C VAL A 245 -3.21 -7.70 -18.34
N GLU A 246 -4.37 -8.34 -18.46
CA GLU A 246 -5.66 -7.86 -17.94
C GLU A 246 -6.42 -9.02 -17.30
N TYR A 247 -6.15 -9.28 -16.01
CA TYR A 247 -6.77 -10.41 -15.27
C TYR A 247 -7.82 -9.99 -14.24
N LEU A 248 -8.01 -8.70 -14.01
CA LEU A 248 -8.86 -8.20 -12.93
C LEU A 248 -10.12 -7.51 -13.45
N THR A 249 -11.22 -7.81 -12.78
CA THR A 249 -12.49 -7.05 -12.87
C THR A 249 -12.78 -6.39 -11.53
N PRO A 250 -13.66 -5.37 -11.47
CA PRO A 250 -14.06 -4.77 -10.19
C PRO A 250 -14.60 -5.78 -9.18
N GLN A 251 -15.38 -6.76 -9.65
CA GLN A 251 -15.93 -7.83 -8.83
C GLN A 251 -14.82 -8.71 -8.25
N LYS A 252 -13.83 -9.08 -9.09
CA LYS A 252 -12.68 -9.87 -8.64
C LYS A 252 -11.85 -9.12 -7.60
N CYS A 253 -11.64 -7.82 -7.78
CA CYS A 253 -10.94 -6.99 -6.80
C CYS A 253 -11.66 -6.95 -5.45
N LEU A 254 -13.01 -6.82 -5.45
CA LEU A 254 -13.79 -6.88 -4.22
C LEU A 254 -13.72 -8.25 -3.55
N ALA A 255 -13.81 -9.34 -4.32
CA ALA A 255 -13.67 -10.70 -3.79
C ALA A 255 -12.29 -10.91 -3.14
N ILE A 256 -11.21 -10.38 -3.76
CA ILE A 256 -9.86 -10.42 -3.18
C ILE A 256 -9.82 -9.63 -1.86
N LEU A 257 -10.35 -8.41 -1.81
CA LEU A 257 -10.42 -7.63 -0.57
C LEU A 257 -11.17 -8.40 0.53
N CYS A 258 -12.31 -9.02 0.18
CA CYS A 258 -13.10 -9.84 1.11
C CYS A 258 -12.31 -11.04 1.62
N LEU A 259 -11.57 -11.75 0.76
CA LEU A 259 -10.69 -12.85 1.17
C LEU A 259 -9.70 -12.39 2.24
N PHE A 260 -8.94 -11.32 1.95
CA PHE A 260 -7.93 -10.84 2.89
C PHE A 260 -8.53 -10.35 4.20
N ARG A 261 -9.72 -9.74 4.19
CA ARG A 261 -10.45 -9.36 5.41
C ARG A 261 -10.87 -10.56 6.23
N LEU A 262 -11.40 -11.62 5.61
CA LEU A 262 -11.85 -12.81 6.33
C LEU A 262 -10.68 -13.65 6.87
N VAL A 263 -9.59 -13.75 6.12
CA VAL A 263 -8.37 -14.45 6.56
C VAL A 263 -7.63 -13.65 7.63
N ASN A 264 -7.62 -12.32 7.56
CA ASN A 264 -6.88 -11.43 8.45
C ASN A 264 -7.83 -10.41 9.13
N PRO A 265 -8.78 -10.86 9.98
CA PRO A 265 -9.95 -10.06 10.37
C PRO A 265 -9.61 -8.78 11.15
N SER A 266 -8.57 -8.79 11.99
CA SER A 266 -8.18 -7.66 12.84
C SER A 266 -7.06 -6.78 12.23
N LYS A 267 -6.49 -7.20 11.11
CA LYS A 267 -5.35 -6.49 10.49
C LYS A 267 -5.83 -5.32 9.63
N GLU A 268 -4.98 -4.30 9.48
CA GLU A 268 -5.23 -3.21 8.55
C GLU A 268 -5.19 -3.73 7.12
N ILE A 269 -6.31 -3.68 6.40
CA ILE A 269 -6.37 -3.98 4.97
C ILE A 269 -6.38 -2.66 4.22
N ARG A 270 -5.40 -2.46 3.34
CA ARG A 270 -5.24 -1.24 2.56
C ARG A 270 -5.48 -1.50 1.10
N ILE A 271 -6.39 -0.74 0.49
CA ILE A 271 -6.46 -0.64 -0.96
C ILE A 271 -5.34 0.30 -1.40
N ALA A 272 -4.41 -0.24 -2.16
CA ALA A 272 -3.20 0.46 -2.57
C ALA A 272 -3.21 0.78 -4.08
N GLY A 273 -2.10 0.62 -4.79
CA GLY A 273 -2.02 0.95 -6.21
C GLY A 273 -3.04 0.21 -7.07
N GLY A 274 -3.53 0.89 -8.13
CA GLY A 274 -4.48 0.32 -9.07
C GLY A 274 -5.95 0.38 -8.64
N ARG A 275 -6.26 1.04 -7.53
CA ARG A 275 -7.61 1.21 -7.01
C ARG A 275 -8.54 1.83 -8.06
N GLU A 276 -8.16 2.96 -8.60
CA GLU A 276 -8.95 3.74 -9.55
C GLU A 276 -9.12 2.99 -10.87
N TYR A 277 -8.06 2.33 -11.32
CA TYR A 277 -8.03 1.60 -12.59
C TYR A 277 -8.94 0.37 -12.58
N HIS A 278 -8.93 -0.40 -11.49
CA HIS A 278 -9.63 -1.68 -11.42
C HIS A 278 -10.97 -1.64 -10.70
N LEU A 279 -11.10 -0.92 -9.57
CA LEU A 279 -12.38 -0.82 -8.87
C LEU A 279 -13.34 0.16 -9.56
N ARG A 280 -12.85 1.19 -10.23
CA ARG A 280 -13.69 2.16 -10.95
C ARG A 280 -14.83 2.70 -10.07
N SER A 281 -16.08 2.56 -10.49
CA SER A 281 -17.27 2.96 -9.71
C SER A 281 -17.52 2.10 -8.45
N PHE A 282 -16.79 0.99 -8.27
CA PHE A 282 -16.88 0.13 -7.09
C PHE A 282 -15.94 0.55 -5.95
N GLN A 283 -15.17 1.61 -6.12
CA GLN A 283 -14.25 2.09 -5.07
C GLN A 283 -14.93 2.29 -3.70
N PRO A 284 -16.14 2.89 -3.59
CA PRO A 284 -16.84 3.03 -2.32
C PRO A 284 -17.15 1.69 -1.67
N LEU A 285 -17.46 0.63 -2.44
CA LEU A 285 -17.71 -0.72 -1.91
C LEU A 285 -16.46 -1.30 -1.25
N GLY A 286 -15.27 -0.97 -1.76
CA GLY A 286 -14.00 -1.37 -1.15
C GLY A 286 -13.84 -0.87 0.29
N LEU A 287 -14.39 0.30 0.64
CA LEU A 287 -14.32 0.89 1.98
C LEU A 287 -15.11 0.09 3.02
N TYR A 288 -16.13 -0.66 2.59
CA TYR A 288 -16.86 -1.55 3.48
C TYR A 288 -16.06 -2.80 3.88
N VAL A 289 -14.96 -3.07 3.18
CA VAL A 289 -14.08 -4.22 3.43
C VAL A 289 -12.73 -3.78 3.99
N ALA A 290 -12.09 -2.78 3.36
CA ALA A 290 -10.81 -2.22 3.76
C ALA A 290 -10.99 -1.04 4.75
N ASP A 291 -9.98 -0.77 5.55
CA ASP A 291 -9.95 0.31 6.55
C ASP A 291 -8.82 1.32 6.29
N SER A 292 -8.17 1.22 5.13
CA SER A 292 -7.03 2.06 4.76
C SER A 292 -6.96 2.23 3.25
N ILE A 293 -6.57 3.42 2.77
CA ILE A 293 -6.31 3.72 1.35
C ILE A 293 -5.06 4.56 1.19
N PHE A 294 -4.47 4.56 0.00
CA PHE A 294 -3.56 5.62 -0.43
C PHE A 294 -4.37 6.77 -1.03
N ILE A 295 -3.90 8.00 -0.79
CA ILE A 295 -4.42 9.24 -1.39
C ILE A 295 -3.33 9.94 -2.18
N GLY A 296 -3.72 10.65 -3.23
CA GLY A 296 -2.80 11.30 -4.15
C GLY A 296 -2.06 10.32 -5.05
N ASP A 297 -0.94 10.76 -5.59
CA ASP A 297 -0.17 9.99 -6.57
C ASP A 297 0.49 8.73 -5.96
N TYR A 298 0.66 7.71 -6.81
CA TYR A 298 1.46 6.52 -6.53
C TYR A 298 2.93 6.74 -6.96
N LEU A 299 3.74 5.67 -6.91
CA LEU A 299 5.18 5.77 -7.22
C LEU A 299 5.46 6.27 -8.64
N THR A 300 4.74 5.76 -9.62
CA THR A 300 4.96 6.04 -11.05
C THR A 300 3.67 6.27 -11.83
N THR A 301 2.52 6.22 -11.17
CA THR A 301 1.20 6.48 -11.77
C THR A 301 0.45 7.52 -10.95
N ARG A 302 -0.44 8.25 -11.59
CA ARG A 302 -1.33 9.20 -10.91
C ARG A 302 -2.41 8.44 -10.16
N GLY A 303 -2.75 8.96 -8.98
CA GLY A 303 -3.94 8.56 -8.22
C GLY A 303 -5.05 9.59 -8.35
N GLU A 304 -6.09 9.44 -7.53
CA GLU A 304 -7.19 10.39 -7.46
C GLU A 304 -6.79 11.64 -6.66
N LEU A 305 -7.47 12.74 -6.90
CA LEU A 305 -7.30 13.95 -6.11
C LEU A 305 -7.76 13.70 -4.67
N PRO A 306 -7.01 14.16 -3.66
CA PRO A 306 -7.37 13.95 -2.25
C PRO A 306 -8.79 14.41 -1.90
N GLU A 307 -9.28 15.49 -2.53
CA GLU A 307 -10.64 16.00 -2.33
C GLU A 307 -11.72 15.00 -2.75
N ARG A 308 -11.48 14.27 -3.84
CA ARG A 308 -12.41 13.24 -4.32
C ARG A 308 -12.41 12.02 -3.41
N ASP A 309 -11.24 11.65 -2.88
CA ASP A 309 -11.16 10.60 -1.89
C ASP A 309 -11.88 10.98 -0.60
N MET A 310 -11.74 12.22 -0.14
CA MET A 310 -12.49 12.72 1.03
C MET A 310 -14.00 12.70 0.79
N GLN A 311 -14.44 13.16 -0.38
CA GLN A 311 -15.86 13.11 -0.77
C GLN A 311 -16.38 11.67 -0.82
N MET A 312 -15.60 10.74 -1.39
CA MET A 312 -15.97 9.32 -1.44
C MET A 312 -16.13 8.72 -0.03
N LEU A 313 -15.26 9.08 0.93
CA LEU A 313 -15.40 8.65 2.31
C LEU A 313 -16.71 9.17 2.94
N GLU A 314 -16.98 10.47 2.78
CA GLU A 314 -18.18 11.13 3.32
C GLU A 314 -19.46 10.53 2.73
N ASP A 315 -19.54 10.39 1.40
CA ASP A 315 -20.67 9.80 0.69
C ASP A 315 -20.94 8.35 1.12
N ALA A 316 -19.90 7.60 1.43
CA ALA A 316 -20.00 6.21 1.92
C ALA A 316 -20.23 6.12 3.46
N GLY A 317 -20.29 7.24 4.17
CA GLY A 317 -20.53 7.32 5.62
C GLY A 317 -19.32 6.91 6.48
N PHE A 318 -18.11 7.07 5.95
CA PHE A 318 -16.85 6.87 6.65
C PHE A 318 -16.19 8.18 7.05
N GLU A 319 -15.22 8.11 7.94
CA GLU A 319 -14.45 9.22 8.46
C GLU A 319 -12.96 8.97 8.27
N ALA A 320 -12.21 10.00 7.90
CA ALA A 320 -10.75 9.91 7.89
C ALA A 320 -10.20 9.72 9.31
N ALA A 321 -9.30 8.77 9.50
CA ALA A 321 -8.57 8.62 10.75
C ALA A 321 -7.50 9.73 10.83
N LEU A 322 -7.58 10.57 11.83
CA LEU A 322 -6.61 11.64 12.04
C LEU A 322 -5.21 11.09 12.37
N PRO A 323 -4.15 11.84 12.05
CA PRO A 323 -2.79 11.53 12.48
C PRO A 323 -2.70 11.37 14.00
N PRO A 324 -1.75 10.59 14.54
CA PRO A 324 -1.57 10.42 15.97
C PRO A 324 -1.37 11.76 16.70
N GLY A 325 -2.16 11.99 17.75
CA GLY A 325 -2.08 13.23 18.54
C GLY A 325 -2.84 14.44 17.97
N VAL A 326 -3.37 14.34 16.76
CA VAL A 326 -4.24 15.37 16.16
C VAL A 326 -5.68 15.13 16.62
N LYS A 327 -6.31 16.13 17.23
CA LYS A 327 -7.69 16.03 17.76
C LYS A 327 -8.73 16.54 16.78
N GLU A 328 -8.36 17.51 15.96
CA GLU A 328 -9.21 18.10 14.93
C GLU A 328 -8.45 18.12 13.61
N ALA A 329 -9.17 17.84 12.52
CA ALA A 329 -8.59 17.94 11.19
C ALA A 329 -8.15 19.39 10.96
N PRO A 330 -6.91 19.67 10.51
CA PRO A 330 -6.58 21.01 10.02
C PRO A 330 -7.50 21.34 8.83
N ASP A 331 -7.79 22.63 8.66
CA ASP A 331 -8.58 23.07 7.51
C ASP A 331 -7.89 22.57 6.22
N TYR A 332 -8.65 21.82 5.45
CA TYR A 332 -8.15 21.27 4.20
C TYR A 332 -7.81 22.41 3.22
N ALA A 333 -6.57 22.47 2.75
CA ALA A 333 -6.14 23.43 1.75
C ALA A 333 -6.26 22.81 0.33
N PRO A 334 -7.33 23.15 -0.45
CA PRO A 334 -7.51 22.62 -1.79
C PRO A 334 -6.39 23.11 -2.73
N GLY A 335 -5.96 22.25 -3.65
CA GLY A 335 -5.02 22.60 -4.73
C GLY A 335 -3.58 22.17 -4.55
N ILE A 336 -3.26 21.35 -3.54
CA ILE A 336 -1.91 20.78 -3.38
C ILE A 336 -1.85 19.47 -4.16
N SER A 337 -1.13 19.45 -5.31
CA SER A 337 -0.81 18.20 -6.01
C SER A 337 0.14 17.38 -5.13
N ALA A 338 -0.35 16.25 -4.62
CA ALA A 338 0.41 15.40 -3.73
C ALA A 338 1.32 14.48 -4.56
N GLY A 339 2.63 14.55 -4.36
CA GLY A 339 3.49 13.42 -4.64
C GLY A 339 4.57 13.55 -5.71
N ARG A 340 4.63 14.58 -6.53
CA ARG A 340 5.77 14.79 -7.45
C ARG A 340 6.51 16.08 -7.16
N PRO A 341 7.86 16.09 -7.19
CA PRO A 341 8.57 17.34 -7.43
C PRO A 341 8.12 17.89 -8.80
N GLU A 342 7.86 19.19 -8.89
CA GLU A 342 7.55 19.87 -10.16
C GLU A 342 8.58 19.46 -11.22
N THR A 343 8.08 18.96 -12.35
CA THR A 343 8.93 18.69 -13.51
C THR A 343 9.46 20.02 -14.07
N SER A 344 10.58 19.95 -14.80
CA SER A 344 11.19 21.15 -15.45
C SER A 344 10.18 21.91 -16.32
N GLU A 345 9.22 21.25 -16.96
CA GLU A 345 8.16 21.87 -17.76
C GLU A 345 7.13 22.65 -16.91
N GLN A 346 6.85 22.21 -15.67
CA GLN A 346 5.92 22.92 -14.78
C GLN A 346 6.55 24.20 -14.21
N ARG A 347 7.87 24.24 -14.03
CA ARG A 347 8.60 25.44 -13.61
C ARG A 347 8.62 26.53 -14.67
N GLU A 348 8.63 26.16 -15.97
CA GLU A 348 8.59 27.13 -17.07
C GLU A 348 7.20 27.75 -17.23
N LEU A 349 6.12 27.02 -16.97
CA LEU A 349 4.74 27.55 -17.04
C LEU A 349 4.40 28.52 -15.90
N THR A 350 5.00 28.36 -14.73
CA THR A 350 4.80 29.29 -13.59
C THR A 350 5.72 30.51 -13.63
N ALA A 351 6.84 30.45 -14.35
CA ALA A 351 7.77 31.58 -14.51
C ALA A 351 7.40 32.52 -15.67
N GLY A 352 6.46 32.15 -16.55
CA GLY A 352 6.05 32.91 -17.73
C GLY A 352 4.78 33.76 -17.57
N GLY A 353 4.21 33.86 -16.38
CA GLY A 353 2.98 34.61 -16.07
C GLY A 353 3.25 35.81 -15.15
N GLY A 354 4.08 36.72 -15.59
CA GLY A 354 4.35 38.00 -14.93
C GLY A 354 4.11 39.16 -15.91
#